data_920e1d83af4eadd7b85b61f9ac6fc7f5
#
_entry.id   920e1d83af4eadd7b85b61f9ac6fc7f5
#
_cell.length_a   1.000
_cell.length_b   1.000
_cell.length_c   1.000
_cell.angle_alpha   90.00
_cell.angle_beta   90.00
_cell.angle_gamma   90.00
#
_symmetry.space_group_name_H-M   'P 1'
#
loop_
_entity.id
_entity.type
_entity.pdbx_description
1 polymer ?
#
loop_
_entity_poly.entity_id
_entity_poly.type
_entity_poly.pdbx_seq_one_letter_code
_entity_poly.pdbx_strand_id
1 'polypeptide(L)'
;SIGKSGFWLTARVNSLKSIISADFRFKTQSSKAIYFAFYSDKEAIEAEFGGALEWNELPDGKESYVTVTKDKADFRNEQDWTNQFNWLAEKLEKLDGVFRKRVRKLDIE
;
A
#
# COMPACT_ATOMS: atom_id res chain seq x y z
N SER A 1 -6.60 -5.57 -10.04
CA SER A 1 -6.36 -4.11 -10.17
C SER A 1 -7.38 -3.34 -9.35
N ILE A 2 -7.01 -2.17 -8.90
CA ILE A 2 -7.94 -1.27 -8.22
C ILE A 2 -8.10 0.02 -9.04
N GLY A 3 -9.29 0.22 -9.58
CA GLY A 3 -9.64 1.41 -10.33
C GLY A 3 -9.17 1.43 -11.77
N LYS A 4 -7.92 1.10 -12.03
CA LYS A 4 -7.32 1.05 -13.37
C LYS A 4 -6.26 -0.04 -13.43
N SER A 5 -5.95 -0.49 -14.64
CA SER A 5 -4.84 -1.43 -14.86
C SER A 5 -3.52 -0.80 -14.42
N GLY A 6 -2.63 -1.61 -13.86
CA GLY A 6 -1.34 -1.14 -13.35
C GLY A 6 -1.34 -0.72 -11.90
N PHE A 7 -2.47 -0.83 -11.22
CA PHE A 7 -2.61 -0.49 -9.79
C PHE A 7 -3.17 -1.69 -9.05
N TRP A 8 -2.54 -2.09 -7.96
CA TRP A 8 -2.99 -3.28 -7.20
C TRP A 8 -2.58 -3.19 -5.74
N LEU A 9 -3.17 -4.07 -4.94
CA LEU A 9 -2.85 -4.22 -3.52
C LEU A 9 -2.11 -5.53 -3.33
N THR A 10 -1.16 -5.53 -2.38
CA THR A 10 -0.45 -6.75 -1.99
C THR A 10 -0.32 -6.83 -0.47
N ALA A 11 -0.20 -8.05 0.01
CA ALA A 11 0.21 -8.32 1.38
C ALA A 11 1.56 -9.02 1.33
N ARG A 12 2.48 -8.61 2.19
CA ARG A 12 3.82 -9.21 2.26
C ARG A 12 4.08 -9.72 3.66
N VAL A 13 4.83 -10.82 3.71
CA VAL A 13 5.26 -11.42 4.97
C VAL A 13 6.79 -11.53 4.93
N ASN A 14 7.44 -11.04 5.96
CA ASN A 14 8.89 -11.19 6.13
C ASN A 14 9.11 -11.95 7.44
N SER A 15 9.27 -13.27 7.33
CA SER A 15 9.41 -14.13 8.52
C SER A 15 10.75 -13.94 9.22
N LEU A 16 11.78 -13.51 8.51
CA LEU A 16 13.10 -13.26 9.12
C LEU A 16 13.06 -12.05 10.06
N LYS A 17 12.33 -11.00 9.68
CA LYS A 17 12.22 -9.78 10.47
C LYS A 17 10.97 -9.70 11.32
N SER A 18 10.10 -10.71 11.22
CA SER A 18 8.80 -10.74 11.91
C SER A 18 7.96 -9.50 11.58
N ILE A 19 7.88 -9.17 10.29
CA ILE A 19 7.13 -8.02 9.79
C ILE A 19 6.12 -8.50 8.75
N ILE A 20 4.92 -7.93 8.82
CA ILE A 20 3.93 -8.07 7.76
C ILE A 20 3.56 -6.68 7.26
N SER A 21 3.14 -6.59 6.00
CA SER A 21 2.78 -5.31 5.40
C SER A 21 1.61 -5.43 4.46
N ALA A 22 0.87 -4.33 4.33
CA ALA A 22 -0.15 -4.15 3.32
C ALA A 22 0.33 -3.01 2.41
N ASP A 23 0.30 -3.23 1.11
CA ASP A 23 0.88 -2.32 0.14
C ASP A 23 -0.12 -1.93 -0.94
N PHE A 24 -0.08 -0.67 -1.35
CA PHE A 24 -0.66 -0.19 -2.58
C PHE A 24 0.48 0.01 -3.56
N ARG A 25 0.45 -0.72 -4.68
CA ARG A 25 1.53 -0.70 -5.67
C ARG A 25 1.01 -0.24 -7.02
N PHE A 26 1.87 0.42 -7.78
CA PHE A 26 1.52 0.76 -9.15
C PHE A 26 2.76 0.72 -10.04
N LYS A 27 2.51 0.32 -11.28
CA LYS A 27 3.55 0.21 -12.31
C LYS A 27 2.93 0.62 -13.64
N THR A 28 3.25 1.82 -14.08
CA THR A 28 2.77 2.39 -15.34
C THR A 28 3.91 3.15 -15.99
N GLN A 29 3.70 3.65 -17.19
CA GLN A 29 4.70 4.51 -17.84
C GLN A 29 4.86 5.83 -17.10
N SER A 30 3.86 6.23 -16.31
CA SER A 30 3.85 7.51 -15.59
C SER A 30 3.96 7.34 -14.08
N SER A 31 4.51 6.21 -13.61
CA SER A 31 4.53 5.90 -12.17
C SER A 31 5.14 7.00 -11.32
N LYS A 32 6.22 7.63 -11.78
CA LYS A 32 6.87 8.65 -10.96
C LYS A 32 6.05 9.92 -10.86
N ALA A 33 5.42 10.35 -11.94
CA ALA A 33 4.51 11.49 -11.92
C ALA A 33 3.30 11.20 -11.04
N ILE A 34 2.75 9.99 -11.12
CA ILE A 34 1.63 9.55 -10.29
C ILE A 34 2.03 9.51 -8.82
N TYR A 35 3.23 8.98 -8.53
CA TYR A 35 3.74 8.95 -7.17
C TYR A 35 3.79 10.37 -6.57
N PHE A 36 4.37 11.31 -7.30
CA PHE A 36 4.48 12.68 -6.80
C PHE A 36 3.12 13.36 -6.65
N ALA A 37 2.16 13.03 -7.53
CA ALA A 37 0.80 13.54 -7.38
C ALA A 37 0.15 13.04 -6.08
N PHE A 38 0.28 11.75 -5.78
CA PHE A 38 -0.22 11.21 -4.51
C PHE A 38 0.55 11.79 -3.33
N TYR A 39 1.87 11.86 -3.44
CA TYR A 39 2.71 12.35 -2.34
C TYR A 39 2.39 13.82 -2.01
N SER A 40 2.03 14.63 -3.00
CA SER A 40 1.63 16.01 -2.74
C SER A 40 0.33 16.10 -1.95
N ASP A 41 -0.46 15.02 -1.93
CA ASP A 41 -1.70 14.92 -1.17
C ASP A 41 -1.54 14.03 0.08
N LYS A 42 -0.30 13.81 0.49
CA LYS A 42 0.06 12.87 1.55
C LYS A 42 -0.73 13.11 2.84
N GLU A 43 -0.86 14.37 3.27
CA GLU A 43 -1.54 14.66 4.54
C GLU A 43 -3.00 14.24 4.49
N ALA A 44 -3.70 14.53 3.39
CA ALA A 44 -5.10 14.15 3.23
C ALA A 44 -5.25 12.63 3.13
N ILE A 45 -4.33 11.99 2.41
CA ILE A 45 -4.33 10.54 2.25
C ILE A 45 -4.13 9.85 3.60
N GLU A 46 -3.14 10.28 4.37
CA GLU A 46 -2.86 9.68 5.68
C GLU A 46 -3.96 9.96 6.68
N ALA A 47 -4.57 11.13 6.62
CA ALA A 47 -5.71 11.45 7.48
C ALA A 47 -6.90 10.53 7.19
N GLU A 48 -7.19 10.30 5.93
CA GLU A 48 -8.27 9.40 5.53
C GLU A 48 -7.95 7.94 5.87
N PHE A 49 -6.71 7.53 5.66
CA PHE A 49 -6.25 6.19 6.01
C PHE A 49 -6.32 5.95 7.52
N GLY A 50 -6.06 6.97 8.31
CA GLY A 50 -6.09 6.91 9.76
C GLY A 50 -4.73 6.66 10.39
N GLY A 51 -3.65 6.98 9.70
CA GLY A 51 -2.30 6.81 10.21
C GLY A 51 -1.23 7.09 9.18
N ALA A 52 0.01 7.07 9.61
CA ALA A 52 1.16 7.30 8.74
C ALA A 52 1.36 6.12 7.78
N LEU A 53 1.82 6.44 6.60
CA LEU A 53 2.19 5.47 5.57
C LEU A 53 3.66 5.64 5.23
N GLU A 54 4.26 4.60 4.68
CA GLU A 54 5.63 4.65 4.16
C GLU A 54 5.55 4.81 2.65
N TRP A 55 6.22 5.84 2.13
CA TRP A 55 6.16 6.22 0.73
C TRP A 55 7.44 5.82 0.03
N ASN A 56 7.33 4.98 -0.99
CA ASN A 56 8.48 4.39 -1.67
C ASN A 56 8.40 4.67 -3.17
N GLU A 57 9.14 5.67 -3.61
CA GLU A 57 9.18 6.07 -5.00
C GLU A 57 9.88 5.04 -5.89
N LEU A 58 11.00 4.48 -5.43
CA LEU A 58 11.87 3.58 -6.20
C LEU A 58 12.31 4.24 -7.50
N PRO A 59 13.10 5.34 -7.45
CA PRO A 59 13.31 6.20 -8.62
C PRO A 59 13.98 5.50 -9.81
N ASP A 60 14.72 4.42 -9.59
CA ASP A 60 15.39 3.70 -10.67
C ASP A 60 14.53 2.61 -11.30
N GLY A 61 13.32 2.43 -10.83
CA GLY A 61 12.39 1.43 -11.34
C GLY A 61 11.11 2.05 -11.90
N LYS A 62 10.28 1.19 -12.48
CA LYS A 62 8.97 1.61 -13.01
C LYS A 62 7.84 1.45 -12.00
N GLU A 63 8.13 0.78 -10.89
CA GLU A 63 7.14 0.56 -9.84
C GLU A 63 7.33 1.59 -8.72
N SER A 64 6.23 1.99 -8.10
CA SER A 64 6.24 2.76 -6.85
C SER A 64 5.21 2.15 -5.93
N TYR A 65 5.37 2.34 -4.62
CA TYR A 65 4.38 1.80 -3.70
C TYR A 65 4.30 2.59 -2.40
N VAL A 66 3.15 2.45 -1.76
CA VAL A 66 2.86 3.03 -0.46
C VAL A 66 2.47 1.87 0.44
N THR A 67 3.04 1.81 1.63
CA THR A 67 2.88 0.64 2.49
C THR A 67 2.64 1.03 3.95
N VAL A 68 2.01 0.12 4.67
CA VAL A 68 1.92 0.16 6.12
C VAL A 68 2.44 -1.17 6.63
N THR A 69 3.28 -1.12 7.65
CA THR A 69 3.92 -2.32 8.20
C THR A 69 3.50 -2.54 9.65
N LYS A 70 3.54 -3.80 10.05
CA LYS A 70 3.37 -4.20 11.45
C LYS A 70 4.59 -5.02 11.83
N ASP A 71 5.32 -4.57 12.84
CA ASP A 71 6.43 -5.33 13.41
C ASP A 71 5.92 -6.32 14.46
N LYS A 72 6.83 -7.13 15.00
CA LYS A 72 6.50 -8.14 16.00
C LYS A 72 5.35 -9.05 15.57
N ALA A 73 5.32 -9.36 14.28
CA ALA A 73 4.33 -10.22 13.66
C ALA A 73 5.04 -11.42 13.05
N ASP A 74 5.32 -12.40 13.91
CA ASP A 74 6.03 -13.62 13.48
C ASP A 74 5.06 -14.56 12.77
N PHE A 75 5.19 -14.66 11.45
CA PHE A 75 4.31 -15.50 10.65
C PHE A 75 4.49 -16.99 10.96
N ARG A 76 5.59 -17.38 11.60
CA ARG A 76 5.79 -18.76 12.05
C ARG A 76 4.98 -19.11 13.28
N ASN A 77 4.48 -18.10 14.00
CA ASN A 77 3.64 -18.30 15.19
C ASN A 77 2.18 -18.43 14.75
N GLU A 78 1.72 -19.67 14.58
CA GLU A 78 0.37 -19.95 14.08
C GLU A 78 -0.71 -19.45 15.03
N GLN A 79 -0.42 -19.36 16.34
CA GLN A 79 -1.38 -18.86 17.30
C GLN A 79 -1.71 -17.38 17.10
N ASP A 80 -0.85 -16.65 16.41
CA ASP A 80 -1.06 -15.24 16.12
C ASP A 80 -1.64 -14.98 14.72
N TRP A 81 -1.86 -16.03 13.91
CA TRP A 81 -2.31 -15.85 12.52
C TRP A 81 -3.63 -15.10 12.41
N THR A 82 -4.60 -15.37 13.27
CA THR A 82 -5.88 -14.67 13.22
C THR A 82 -5.68 -13.17 13.39
N ASN A 83 -4.85 -12.76 14.35
CA ASN A 83 -4.53 -11.34 14.54
C ASN A 83 -3.84 -10.74 13.33
N GLN A 84 -2.88 -11.45 12.75
CA GLN A 84 -2.13 -10.98 11.59
C GLN A 84 -3.03 -10.86 10.37
N PHE A 85 -3.87 -11.85 10.09
CA PHE A 85 -4.79 -11.81 8.97
C PHE A 85 -5.85 -10.72 9.12
N ASN A 86 -6.36 -10.51 10.33
CA ASN A 86 -7.31 -9.44 10.58
C ASN A 86 -6.68 -8.06 10.36
N TRP A 87 -5.44 -7.90 10.79
CA TRP A 87 -4.70 -6.66 10.55
C TRP A 87 -4.49 -6.40 9.07
N LEU A 88 -4.05 -7.42 8.32
CA LEU A 88 -3.84 -7.31 6.89
C LEU A 88 -5.14 -6.97 6.16
N ALA A 89 -6.23 -7.66 6.48
CA ALA A 89 -7.53 -7.42 5.85
C ALA A 89 -8.00 -5.99 6.10
N GLU A 90 -7.86 -5.50 7.32
CA GLU A 90 -8.24 -4.14 7.69
C GLU A 90 -7.43 -3.10 6.91
N LYS A 91 -6.12 -3.28 6.85
CA LYS A 91 -5.24 -2.31 6.17
C LYS A 91 -5.43 -2.34 4.65
N LEU A 92 -5.58 -3.52 4.08
CA LEU A 92 -5.86 -3.64 2.64
C LEU A 92 -7.19 -2.97 2.29
N GLU A 93 -8.22 -3.16 3.11
CA GLU A 93 -9.51 -2.52 2.89
C GLU A 93 -9.40 -1.00 2.98
N LYS A 94 -8.65 -0.49 3.95
CA LYS A 94 -8.41 0.96 4.08
C LYS A 94 -7.64 1.51 2.90
N LEU A 95 -6.59 0.82 2.45
CA LEU A 95 -5.84 1.24 1.27
C LEU A 95 -6.72 1.27 0.03
N ASP A 96 -7.57 0.27 -0.14
CA ASP A 96 -8.52 0.24 -1.25
C ASP A 96 -9.46 1.45 -1.19
N GLY A 97 -10.03 1.73 -0.01
CA GLY A 97 -10.95 2.85 0.15
C GLY A 97 -10.33 4.20 -0.14
N VAL A 98 -9.05 4.37 0.24
CA VAL A 98 -8.34 5.64 0.03
C VAL A 98 -7.88 5.78 -1.42
N PHE A 99 -7.33 4.72 -2.01
CA PHE A 99 -6.64 4.82 -3.30
C PHE A 99 -7.51 4.51 -4.51
N ARG A 100 -8.51 3.63 -4.41
CA ARG A 100 -9.33 3.28 -5.58
C ARG A 100 -9.96 4.50 -6.24
N LYS A 101 -10.58 5.36 -5.45
CA LYS A 101 -11.22 6.58 -5.96
C LYS A 101 -10.20 7.56 -6.53
N ARG A 102 -9.01 7.62 -5.93
CA ARG A 102 -7.94 8.50 -6.43
C ARG A 102 -7.35 8.00 -7.73
N VAL A 103 -7.19 6.67 -7.85
CA VAL A 103 -6.75 6.06 -9.10
C VAL A 103 -7.76 6.34 -10.22
N ARG A 104 -9.06 6.20 -9.93
CA ARG A 104 -10.10 6.45 -10.92
C ARG A 104 -10.11 7.88 -11.45
N LYS A 105 -9.66 8.83 -10.63
CA LYS A 105 -9.61 10.23 -11.00
C LYS A 105 -8.35 10.62 -11.78
N LEU A 106 -7.37 9.72 -11.88
CA LEU A 106 -6.15 10.01 -12.63
C LEU A 106 -6.47 10.13 -14.12
N ASP A 107 -5.91 11.17 -14.74
CA ASP A 107 -6.03 11.40 -16.17
C ASP A 107 -4.89 10.68 -16.90
N ILE A 108 -5.01 9.36 -16.99
CA ILE A 108 -4.02 8.48 -17.62
C ILE A 108 -4.72 7.48 -18.52
N GLU A 109 -3.96 6.98 -19.48
CA GLU A 109 -4.44 5.96 -20.41
C GLU A 109 -4.43 4.57 -19.82
#